data_30a43f495863be76822b5b698e1cf85c
#
_entry.id   30a43f495863be76822b5b698e1cf85c
#
_cell.length_a   1.000
_cell.length_b   1.000
_cell.length_c   1.000
_cell.angle_alpha   90.00
_cell.angle_beta   90.00
_cell.angle_gamma   90.00
#
_symmetry.space_group_name_H-M   'P 1'
#
loop_
_entity.id
_entity.type
_entity.pdbx_description
1 polymer ?
#
loop_
_entity_poly.entity_id
_entity_poly.type
_entity_poly.pdbx_seq_one_letter_code
_entity_poly.pdbx_strand_id
1 'polypeptide(L)'
;MQLKTRALGALAGLVVLVGVNGTALGAERAYTEGAVVQVGSIRTEPGMFDAYMKYLAGPYKQWMEEQKKAVIILDYAVYQATPRGPHDPDLYLTVVYKNMAALDGLDARTDPISEKIFGSLEQSNAGIAARGKMRTSLGGELIRELVLK
;
A
#
# COMPACT_ATOMS: atom_id res chain seq x y z
N MET A 1 67.04 36.05 54.44
CA MET A 1 65.70 36.62 54.11
C MET A 1 64.93 35.50 53.42
N GLN A 2 64.14 34.80 54.21
CA GLN A 2 63.38 33.60 53.82
C GLN A 2 61.95 33.96 53.45
N LEU A 3 61.58 33.75 52.20
CA LEU A 3 60.16 33.79 51.81
C LEU A 3 59.54 32.41 51.92
N LYS A 4 58.51 32.33 52.75
CA LYS A 4 57.68 31.13 52.91
C LYS A 4 56.62 31.08 51.81
N THR A 5 56.68 30.05 50.99
CA THR A 5 55.66 29.74 50.00
C THR A 5 54.56 28.92 50.67
N ARG A 6 53.29 29.41 50.64
CA ARG A 6 52.10 28.69 51.11
C ARG A 6 51.54 27.88 49.93
N ALA A 7 51.40 26.59 50.10
CA ALA A 7 50.71 25.71 49.16
C ALA A 7 49.17 25.84 49.36
N LEU A 8 48.49 26.16 48.25
CA LEU A 8 47.03 26.14 48.20
C LEU A 8 46.58 24.78 47.66
N GLY A 9 45.89 24.04 48.53
CA GLY A 9 45.28 22.74 48.12
C GLY A 9 44.05 22.97 47.26
N ALA A 10 44.03 22.39 46.08
CA ALA A 10 42.88 22.36 45.21
C ALA A 10 42.02 21.13 45.55
N LEU A 11 40.82 21.36 46.08
CA LEU A 11 39.80 20.31 46.23
C LEU A 11 39.14 20.05 44.87
N ALA A 12 39.43 18.91 44.25
CA ALA A 12 38.75 18.46 43.04
C ALA A 12 37.41 17.83 43.43
N GLY A 13 36.32 18.56 43.19
CA GLY A 13 34.96 18.02 43.37
C GLY A 13 34.59 17.10 42.20
N LEU A 14 34.42 15.82 42.50
CA LEU A 14 33.92 14.80 41.57
C LEU A 14 32.41 14.99 41.37
N VAL A 15 31.97 15.57 40.26
CA VAL A 15 30.55 15.63 39.85
C VAL A 15 30.21 14.30 39.19
N VAL A 16 29.50 13.44 39.93
CA VAL A 16 28.92 12.21 39.36
C VAL A 16 27.63 12.61 38.61
N LEU A 17 27.70 12.70 37.27
CA LEU A 17 26.53 12.80 36.42
C LEU A 17 25.83 11.43 36.41
N VAL A 18 24.80 11.28 37.19
CA VAL A 18 23.86 10.16 37.08
C VAL A 18 23.03 10.39 35.79
N GLY A 19 23.44 9.73 34.73
CA GLY A 19 22.67 9.68 33.49
C GLY A 19 21.37 8.92 33.72
N VAL A 20 20.24 9.63 33.86
CA VAL A 20 18.90 9.03 33.81
C VAL A 20 18.66 8.56 32.40
N ASN A 21 18.98 7.27 32.12
CA ASN A 21 18.50 6.61 30.91
C ASN A 21 16.99 6.45 31.04
N GLY A 22 16.24 7.49 30.68
CA GLY A 22 14.81 7.40 30.47
C GLY A 22 14.57 6.52 29.26
N THR A 23 14.31 5.23 29.47
CA THR A 23 13.66 4.39 28.46
C THR A 23 12.31 5.03 28.21
N ALA A 24 12.17 5.75 27.10
CA ALA A 24 10.88 6.16 26.58
C ALA A 24 10.09 4.87 26.31
N LEU A 25 9.28 4.44 27.26
CA LEU A 25 8.25 3.44 27.05
C LEU A 25 7.29 4.06 26.07
N GLY A 26 7.51 3.80 24.77
CA GLY A 26 6.55 4.14 23.73
C GLY A 26 5.21 3.54 24.14
N ALA A 27 4.17 4.38 24.24
CA ALA A 27 2.84 3.92 24.60
C ALA A 27 2.47 2.74 23.70
N GLU A 28 2.12 1.61 24.29
CA GLU A 28 1.74 0.41 23.54
C GLU A 28 0.49 0.73 22.72
N ARG A 29 0.59 0.56 21.39
CA ARG A 29 -0.55 0.83 20.50
C ARG A 29 -1.63 -0.22 20.73
N ALA A 30 -2.89 0.21 20.71
CA ALA A 30 -4.06 -0.66 20.87
C ALA A 30 -4.36 -1.50 19.60
N TYR A 31 -3.47 -1.45 18.59
CA TYR A 31 -3.62 -2.15 17.32
C TYR A 31 -2.26 -2.56 16.75
N THR A 32 -2.28 -3.48 15.80
CA THR A 32 -1.17 -3.79 14.89
C THR A 32 -1.58 -3.45 13.45
N GLU A 33 -0.60 -3.11 12.62
CA GLU A 33 -0.82 -2.85 11.21
C GLU A 33 -0.99 -4.17 10.46
N GLY A 34 -2.12 -4.32 9.78
CA GLY A 34 -2.49 -5.49 9.01
C GLY A 34 -2.22 -5.31 7.51
N ALA A 35 -3.00 -6.03 6.72
CA ALA A 35 -2.95 -6.01 5.26
C ALA A 35 -3.30 -4.62 4.69
N VAL A 36 -2.82 -4.37 3.48
CA VAL A 36 -3.11 -3.16 2.73
C VAL A 36 -4.04 -3.52 1.57
N VAL A 37 -5.11 -2.77 1.40
CA VAL A 37 -6.08 -2.98 0.33
C VAL A 37 -6.06 -1.77 -0.60
N GLN A 38 -5.76 -2.01 -1.86
CA GLN A 38 -6.00 -1.04 -2.92
C GLN A 38 -7.44 -1.19 -3.39
N VAL A 39 -8.18 -0.08 -3.42
CA VAL A 39 -9.57 -0.03 -3.85
C VAL A 39 -9.65 0.87 -5.09
N GLY A 40 -10.08 0.34 -6.21
CA GLY A 40 -10.36 1.09 -7.43
C GLY A 40 -11.87 1.30 -7.56
N SER A 41 -12.29 2.55 -7.73
CA SER A 41 -13.69 2.95 -7.95
C SER A 41 -13.96 3.09 -9.43
N ILE A 42 -14.91 2.33 -9.92
CA ILE A 42 -15.25 2.23 -11.35
C ILE A 42 -16.72 2.57 -11.55
N ARG A 43 -16.99 3.30 -12.63
CA ARG A 43 -18.32 3.46 -13.19
C ARG A 43 -18.33 2.92 -14.60
N THR A 44 -19.22 1.96 -14.88
CA THR A 44 -19.37 1.43 -16.24
C THR A 44 -20.14 2.43 -17.10
N GLU A 45 -19.78 2.49 -18.38
CA GLU A 45 -20.51 3.31 -19.35
C GLU A 45 -21.89 2.69 -19.63
N PRO A 46 -22.91 3.49 -19.98
CA PRO A 46 -24.24 2.99 -20.25
C PRO A 46 -24.23 1.82 -21.26
N GLY A 47 -24.81 0.68 -20.86
CA GLY A 47 -24.88 -0.54 -21.66
C GLY A 47 -23.56 -1.34 -21.74
N MET A 48 -22.50 -0.94 -21.05
CA MET A 48 -21.20 -1.61 -21.10
C MET A 48 -20.90 -2.53 -19.90
N PHE A 49 -21.82 -2.62 -18.95
CA PHE A 49 -21.62 -3.44 -17.74
C PHE A 49 -21.22 -4.88 -18.08
N ASP A 50 -22.03 -5.58 -18.90
CA ASP A 50 -21.78 -6.98 -19.25
C ASP A 50 -20.47 -7.16 -20.05
N ALA A 51 -20.15 -6.21 -20.94
CA ALA A 51 -18.90 -6.22 -21.69
C ALA A 51 -17.69 -6.07 -20.75
N TYR A 52 -17.79 -5.16 -19.78
CA TYR A 52 -16.75 -4.98 -18.78
C TYR A 52 -16.62 -6.18 -17.83
N MET A 53 -17.74 -6.78 -17.40
CA MET A 53 -17.72 -8.02 -16.60
C MET A 53 -17.09 -9.20 -17.33
N LYS A 54 -17.29 -9.34 -18.65
CA LYS A 54 -16.57 -10.35 -19.46
C LYS A 54 -15.06 -10.12 -19.45
N TYR A 55 -14.61 -8.85 -19.56
CA TYR A 55 -13.19 -8.53 -19.43
C TYR A 55 -12.65 -8.90 -18.03
N LEU A 56 -13.40 -8.56 -16.95
CA LEU A 56 -13.00 -8.88 -15.59
C LEU A 56 -12.95 -10.41 -15.34
N ALA A 57 -13.90 -11.16 -15.86
CA ALA A 57 -13.92 -12.63 -15.74
C ALA A 57 -12.87 -13.34 -16.60
N GLY A 58 -12.32 -12.68 -17.60
CA GLY A 58 -11.31 -13.21 -18.51
C GLY A 58 -9.89 -12.71 -18.18
N PRO A 59 -9.33 -11.79 -18.99
CA PRO A 59 -7.93 -11.35 -18.87
C PRO A 59 -7.56 -10.77 -17.51
N TYR A 60 -8.46 -9.98 -16.90
CA TYR A 60 -8.20 -9.41 -15.57
C TYR A 60 -8.06 -10.51 -14.52
N LYS A 61 -9.00 -11.48 -14.49
CA LYS A 61 -8.93 -12.60 -13.55
C LYS A 61 -7.63 -13.41 -13.74
N GLN A 62 -7.25 -13.70 -14.98
CA GLN A 62 -6.00 -14.42 -15.26
C GLN A 62 -4.79 -13.67 -14.71
N TRP A 63 -4.73 -12.36 -14.89
CA TRP A 63 -3.66 -11.51 -14.39
C TRP A 63 -3.60 -11.50 -12.86
N MET A 64 -4.75 -11.40 -12.19
CA MET A 64 -4.83 -11.46 -10.73
C MET A 64 -4.41 -12.83 -10.17
N GLU A 65 -4.87 -13.92 -10.80
CA GLU A 65 -4.52 -15.28 -10.38
C GLU A 65 -3.01 -15.56 -10.52
N GLU A 66 -2.37 -15.08 -11.58
CA GLU A 66 -0.91 -15.24 -11.74
C GLU A 66 -0.15 -14.42 -10.68
N GLN A 67 -0.58 -13.21 -10.35
CA GLN A 67 0.00 -12.42 -9.26
C GLN A 67 -0.18 -13.11 -7.90
N LYS A 68 -1.35 -13.71 -7.66
CA LYS A 68 -1.64 -14.48 -6.44
C LYS A 68 -0.74 -15.71 -6.33
N LYS A 69 -0.55 -16.47 -7.43
CA LYS A 69 0.39 -17.59 -7.49
C LYS A 69 1.84 -17.17 -7.24
N ALA A 70 2.23 -16.00 -7.73
CA ALA A 70 3.56 -15.41 -7.50
C ALA A 70 3.71 -14.76 -6.11
N VAL A 71 2.68 -14.81 -5.25
CA VAL A 71 2.64 -14.21 -3.91
C VAL A 71 2.93 -12.70 -3.94
N ILE A 72 2.61 -12.04 -5.05
CA ILE A 72 2.69 -10.57 -5.18
C ILE A 72 1.51 -9.94 -4.46
N ILE A 73 0.32 -10.54 -4.58
CA ILE A 73 -0.90 -10.16 -3.87
C ILE A 73 -1.39 -11.32 -3.00
N LEU A 74 -2.14 -11.02 -1.96
CA LEU A 74 -2.78 -12.02 -1.11
C LEU A 74 -4.13 -12.44 -1.67
N ASP A 75 -4.92 -11.46 -2.13
CA ASP A 75 -6.25 -11.71 -2.66
C ASP A 75 -6.73 -10.53 -3.52
N TYR A 76 -7.83 -10.74 -4.23
CA TYR A 76 -8.52 -9.69 -4.99
C TYR A 76 -10.02 -9.99 -5.04
N ALA A 77 -10.82 -8.95 -5.23
CA ALA A 77 -12.27 -9.11 -5.38
C ALA A 77 -12.86 -8.01 -6.27
N VAL A 78 -14.02 -8.30 -6.82
CA VAL A 78 -14.86 -7.34 -7.53
C VAL A 78 -16.19 -7.25 -6.80
N TYR A 79 -16.55 -6.03 -6.40
CA TYR A 79 -17.82 -5.77 -5.71
C TYR A 79 -18.71 -4.91 -6.59
N GLN A 80 -19.98 -5.29 -6.69
CA GLN A 80 -20.99 -4.43 -7.27
C GLN A 80 -21.53 -3.47 -6.20
N ALA A 81 -21.64 -2.20 -6.55
CA ALA A 81 -22.28 -1.19 -5.72
C ALA A 81 -23.61 -0.75 -6.34
N THR A 82 -24.53 -0.27 -5.52
CA THR A 82 -25.71 0.43 -5.98
C THR A 82 -25.43 1.92 -5.93
N PRO A 83 -25.22 2.61 -7.07
CA PRO A 83 -24.97 4.04 -7.10
C PRO A 83 -26.14 4.83 -6.49
N ARG A 84 -25.83 5.85 -5.68
CA ARG A 84 -26.84 6.79 -5.13
C ARG A 84 -27.03 8.00 -6.02
N GLY A 85 -26.08 8.25 -6.92
CA GLY A 85 -26.07 9.37 -7.85
C GLY A 85 -25.31 9.06 -9.14
N PRO A 86 -25.41 9.93 -10.15
CA PRO A 86 -24.85 9.68 -11.48
C PRO A 86 -23.32 9.66 -11.52
N HIS A 87 -22.65 10.11 -10.46
CA HIS A 87 -21.20 10.16 -10.35
C HIS A 87 -20.62 9.10 -9.41
N ASP A 88 -21.46 8.28 -8.80
CA ASP A 88 -21.02 7.22 -7.90
C ASP A 88 -20.52 5.99 -8.69
N PRO A 89 -19.60 5.20 -8.11
CA PRO A 89 -19.17 3.94 -8.71
C PRO A 89 -20.31 2.91 -8.69
N ASP A 90 -20.33 2.04 -9.69
CA ASP A 90 -21.16 0.83 -9.71
C ASP A 90 -20.34 -0.44 -9.44
N LEU A 91 -19.00 -0.34 -9.52
CA LEU A 91 -18.06 -1.42 -9.19
C LEU A 91 -16.90 -0.91 -8.34
N TYR A 92 -16.47 -1.75 -7.41
CA TYR A 92 -15.19 -1.63 -6.73
C TYR A 92 -14.30 -2.83 -7.07
N LEU A 93 -13.05 -2.55 -7.44
CA LEU A 93 -12.01 -3.55 -7.67
C LEU A 93 -11.04 -3.46 -6.51
N THR A 94 -10.85 -4.54 -5.77
CA THR A 94 -9.93 -4.55 -4.63
C THR A 94 -8.79 -5.50 -4.86
N VAL A 95 -7.60 -5.12 -4.39
CA VAL A 95 -6.39 -5.96 -4.38
C VAL A 95 -5.78 -5.89 -3.00
N VAL A 96 -5.51 -7.02 -2.40
CA VAL A 96 -4.98 -7.14 -1.04
C VAL A 96 -3.49 -7.45 -1.08
N TYR A 97 -2.69 -6.61 -0.46
CA TYR A 97 -1.24 -6.77 -0.30
C TYR A 97 -0.91 -7.10 1.16
N LYS A 98 0.20 -7.80 1.37
CA LYS A 98 0.63 -8.20 2.72
C LYS A 98 0.87 -6.99 3.65
N ASN A 99 1.46 -5.94 3.14
CA ASN A 99 1.79 -4.68 3.84
C ASN A 99 2.18 -3.60 2.83
N MET A 100 2.52 -2.40 3.30
CA MET A 100 2.95 -1.30 2.42
C MET A 100 4.22 -1.61 1.65
N ALA A 101 5.19 -2.33 2.24
CA ALA A 101 6.43 -2.70 1.56
C ALA A 101 6.20 -3.65 0.36
N ALA A 102 5.05 -4.33 0.30
CA ALA A 102 4.68 -5.13 -0.87
C ALA A 102 4.40 -4.28 -2.12
N LEU A 103 4.30 -2.97 -2.01
CA LEU A 103 4.14 -2.05 -3.15
C LEU A 103 5.48 -1.59 -3.73
N ASP A 104 6.59 -1.76 -3.00
CA ASP A 104 7.91 -1.37 -3.47
C ASP A 104 8.33 -2.26 -4.65
N GLY A 105 8.69 -1.64 -5.78
CA GLY A 105 9.07 -2.34 -7.00
C GLY A 105 7.96 -3.22 -7.59
N LEU A 106 6.70 -2.86 -7.38
CA LEU A 106 5.54 -3.64 -7.83
C LEU A 106 5.56 -3.85 -9.35
N ASP A 107 5.80 -2.78 -10.11
CA ASP A 107 5.81 -2.85 -11.58
C ASP A 107 6.81 -3.89 -12.10
N ALA A 108 8.06 -3.86 -11.61
CA ALA A 108 9.08 -4.82 -12.01
C ALA A 108 8.69 -6.29 -11.74
N ARG A 109 7.83 -6.55 -10.76
CA ARG A 109 7.32 -7.90 -10.44
C ARG A 109 6.09 -8.28 -11.25
N THR A 110 5.29 -7.30 -11.66
CA THR A 110 4.04 -7.55 -12.40
C THR A 110 4.22 -7.47 -13.91
N ASP A 111 5.22 -6.74 -14.42
CA ASP A 111 5.47 -6.59 -15.86
C ASP A 111 5.62 -7.93 -16.60
N PRO A 112 6.41 -8.92 -16.11
CA PRO A 112 6.53 -10.22 -16.78
C PRO A 112 5.19 -10.96 -16.85
N ILE A 113 4.33 -10.79 -15.85
CA ILE A 113 2.99 -11.41 -15.82
C ILE A 113 2.09 -10.68 -16.83
N SER A 114 2.18 -9.35 -16.87
CA SER A 114 1.42 -8.53 -17.82
C SER A 114 1.79 -8.85 -19.27
N GLU A 115 3.07 -9.00 -19.57
CA GLU A 115 3.54 -9.40 -20.90
C GLU A 115 3.04 -10.78 -21.30
N LYS A 116 3.05 -11.75 -20.39
CA LYS A 116 2.54 -13.09 -20.62
C LYS A 116 1.05 -13.12 -20.97
N ILE A 117 0.23 -12.26 -20.37
CA ILE A 117 -1.23 -12.29 -20.50
C ILE A 117 -1.73 -11.33 -21.56
N PHE A 118 -1.17 -10.13 -21.62
CA PHE A 118 -1.63 -9.05 -22.51
C PHE A 118 -0.75 -8.85 -23.74
N GLY A 119 0.37 -9.59 -23.85
CA GLY A 119 1.38 -9.39 -24.87
C GLY A 119 2.36 -8.27 -24.52
N SER A 120 2.84 -7.55 -25.54
CA SER A 120 3.79 -6.46 -25.33
C SER A 120 3.19 -5.33 -24.46
N LEU A 121 4.07 -4.50 -23.90
CA LEU A 121 3.66 -3.29 -23.19
C LEU A 121 2.76 -2.39 -24.03
N GLU A 122 3.01 -2.33 -25.35
CA GLU A 122 2.17 -1.59 -26.29
C GLU A 122 0.76 -2.18 -26.42
N GLN A 123 0.64 -3.49 -26.48
CA GLN A 123 -0.66 -4.19 -26.50
C GLN A 123 -1.41 -4.02 -25.18
N SER A 124 -0.70 -4.03 -24.06
CA SER A 124 -1.27 -3.74 -22.74
C SER A 124 -1.84 -2.32 -22.69
N ASN A 125 -1.10 -1.33 -23.18
CA ASN A 125 -1.54 0.06 -23.25
C ASN A 125 -2.76 0.25 -24.19
N ALA A 126 -2.76 -0.41 -25.35
CA ALA A 126 -3.93 -0.41 -26.23
C ALA A 126 -5.16 -1.03 -25.55
N GLY A 127 -4.96 -2.07 -24.75
CA GLY A 127 -6.00 -2.67 -23.91
C GLY A 127 -6.55 -1.70 -22.86
N ILE A 128 -5.69 -0.85 -22.26
CA ILE A 128 -6.12 0.20 -21.33
C ILE A 128 -7.04 1.21 -22.03
N ALA A 129 -6.65 1.66 -23.23
CA ALA A 129 -7.44 2.58 -24.03
C ALA A 129 -8.80 1.96 -24.44
N ALA A 130 -8.82 0.68 -24.82
CA ALA A 130 -10.05 -0.03 -25.13
C ALA A 130 -11.01 -0.13 -23.92
N ARG A 131 -10.45 -0.36 -22.72
CA ARG A 131 -11.24 -0.37 -21.47
C ARG A 131 -11.85 1.00 -21.15
N GLY A 132 -11.18 2.10 -21.51
CA GLY A 132 -11.70 3.45 -21.35
C GLY A 132 -13.04 3.69 -22.08
N LYS A 133 -13.38 2.88 -23.07
CA LYS A 133 -14.69 2.91 -23.75
C LYS A 133 -15.80 2.16 -22.99
N MET A 134 -15.44 1.30 -22.06
CA MET A 134 -16.38 0.48 -21.31
C MET A 134 -16.63 1.03 -19.89
N ARG A 135 -15.69 1.84 -19.38
CA ARG A 135 -15.73 2.33 -18.02
C ARG A 135 -14.99 3.65 -17.83
N THR A 136 -15.41 4.41 -16.85
CA THR A 136 -14.67 5.54 -16.29
C THR A 136 -14.08 5.12 -14.95
N SER A 137 -12.76 5.38 -14.74
CA SER A 137 -12.15 5.28 -13.42
C SER A 137 -12.45 6.54 -12.62
N LEU A 138 -13.07 6.38 -11.47
CA LEU A 138 -13.41 7.48 -10.56
C LEU A 138 -12.31 7.75 -9.52
N GLY A 139 -11.18 7.06 -9.66
CA GLY A 139 -10.07 7.12 -8.73
C GLY A 139 -9.93 5.85 -7.89
N GLY A 140 -9.07 5.92 -6.89
CA GLY A 140 -8.83 4.81 -5.98
C GLY A 140 -8.19 5.30 -4.69
N GLU A 141 -8.21 4.44 -3.71
CA GLU A 141 -7.60 4.67 -2.41
C GLU A 141 -6.81 3.45 -1.96
N LEU A 142 -5.89 3.69 -1.05
CA LEU A 142 -5.12 2.67 -0.39
C LEU A 142 -5.47 2.70 1.09
N ILE A 143 -6.08 1.63 1.56
CA ILE A 143 -6.50 1.50 2.96
C ILE A 143 -5.67 0.41 3.65
N ARG A 144 -5.45 0.55 4.95
CA ARG A 144 -4.73 -0.42 5.76
C ARG A 144 -5.65 -0.94 6.85
N GLU A 145 -5.67 -2.24 7.03
CA GLU A 145 -6.31 -2.86 8.17
C GLU A 145 -5.57 -2.50 9.46
N LEU A 146 -6.30 -2.13 10.49
CA LEU A 146 -5.81 -1.98 11.85
C LEU A 146 -6.40 -3.10 12.69
N VAL A 147 -5.58 -4.11 12.98
CA VAL A 147 -5.98 -5.25 13.80
C VAL A 147 -5.97 -4.82 15.26
N LEU A 148 -7.16 -4.70 15.86
CA LEU A 148 -7.32 -4.31 17.26
C LEU A 148 -6.81 -5.41 18.18
N LYS A 149 -6.14 -5.01 19.29
CA LYS A 149 -5.64 -5.93 20.32
C LYS A 149 -6.70 -6.28 21.37
#